data_fec3bdd8a5c3d3ff21a310c415a23e10
#
_entry.id   fec3bdd8a5c3d3ff21a310c415a23e10
#
_cell.length_a   1.000
_cell.length_b   1.000
_cell.length_c   1.000
_cell.angle_alpha   90.00
_cell.angle_beta   90.00
_cell.angle_gamma   90.00
#
_symmetry.space_group_name_H-M   'P 1'
#
loop_
_entity.id
_entity.type
_entity.pdbx_description
1 polymer ?
#
loop_
_entity_poly.entity_id
_entity_poly.type
_entity_poly.pdbx_seq_one_letter_code
_entity_poly.pdbx_strand_id
1 'polypeptide(L)'
;DTIILPTTPSQFDVDVLYSMLQTLTEIKDVNEDMQICILMNKISTNVFLDKELLDYKEGVKEIQKKLGLKEDFHLLDKVLKERIAYKRAVSEGLGIVEFNDAKAKVEFEEFFAEFAKAVNLPIQTSNSKKKK
;
A
#
# COMPACT_ATOMS: atom_id res chain seq x y z
N ASP A 1 14.17 -8.19 0.92
CA ASP A 1 12.78 -8.57 1.21
C ASP A 1 11.91 -7.34 1.41
N THR A 2 10.64 -7.44 1.07
CA THR A 2 9.69 -6.34 1.18
C THR A 2 8.47 -6.80 1.98
N ILE A 3 8.05 -5.97 2.93
CA ILE A 3 6.85 -6.21 3.71
C ILE A 3 5.85 -5.11 3.38
N ILE A 4 4.64 -5.50 3.01
CA ILE A 4 3.54 -4.56 2.78
C ILE A 4 2.57 -4.71 3.95
N LEU A 5 2.29 -3.59 4.62
CA LEU A 5 1.31 -3.55 5.70
C LEU A 5 0.07 -2.84 5.18
N PRO A 6 -0.98 -3.58 4.82
CA PRO A 6 -2.25 -2.94 4.47
C PRO A 6 -2.92 -2.46 5.75
N THR A 7 -3.33 -1.21 5.77
CA THR A 7 -4.00 -0.60 6.92
C THR A 7 -5.29 0.05 6.48
N THR A 8 -6.27 0.07 7.37
CA THR A 8 -7.57 0.70 7.11
C THR A 8 -7.66 1.96 7.96
N PRO A 9 -7.56 3.15 7.35
CA PRO A 9 -7.51 4.41 8.12
C PRO A 9 -8.70 4.63 9.05
N SER A 10 -9.90 4.18 8.66
CA SER A 10 -11.09 4.31 9.50
C SER A 10 -11.01 3.47 10.78
N GLN A 11 -10.14 2.49 10.82
CA GLN A 11 -9.91 1.63 11.98
C GLN A 11 -8.48 1.74 12.45
N PHE A 12 -7.85 2.88 12.17
CA PHE A 12 -6.45 3.10 12.48
C PHE A 12 -6.23 3.14 13.98
N ASP A 13 -5.40 2.24 14.46
CA ASP A 13 -4.96 2.20 15.84
C ASP A 13 -3.46 2.50 15.86
N VAL A 14 -3.12 3.68 16.35
CA VAL A 14 -1.74 4.14 16.41
C VAL A 14 -0.86 3.22 17.22
N ASP A 15 -1.40 2.74 18.35
CA ASP A 15 -0.61 1.89 19.25
C ASP A 15 -0.28 0.55 18.63
N VAL A 16 -1.25 -0.04 17.93
CA VAL A 16 -1.05 -1.32 17.24
C VAL A 16 -0.03 -1.16 16.12
N LEU A 17 -0.17 -0.09 15.31
CA LEU A 17 0.77 0.16 14.23
C LEU A 17 2.16 0.42 14.77
N TYR A 18 2.26 1.21 15.84
CA TYR A 18 3.54 1.48 16.47
C TYR A 18 4.22 0.20 16.94
N SER A 19 3.47 -0.67 17.62
CA SER A 19 4.01 -1.94 18.10
C SER A 19 4.47 -2.83 16.95
N MET A 20 3.70 -2.89 15.88
CA MET A 20 4.06 -3.71 14.73
C MET A 20 5.33 -3.18 14.05
N LEU A 21 5.41 -1.87 13.83
CA LEU A 21 6.58 -1.29 13.21
C LEU A 21 7.81 -1.40 14.10
N GLN A 22 7.63 -1.33 15.43
CA GLN A 22 8.71 -1.55 16.37
C GLN A 22 9.28 -2.97 16.25
N THR A 23 8.41 -3.96 16.12
CA THR A 23 8.83 -5.36 15.89
C THR A 23 9.57 -5.48 14.56
N LEU A 24 9.08 -4.83 13.51
CA LEU A 24 9.73 -4.87 12.20
C LEU A 24 11.10 -4.20 12.22
N THR A 25 11.30 -3.15 13.02
CA THR A 25 12.63 -2.55 13.13
C THR A 25 13.62 -3.51 13.78
N GLU A 26 13.17 -4.32 14.71
CA GLU A 26 14.03 -5.35 15.32
C GLU A 26 14.42 -6.42 14.29
N ILE A 27 13.47 -6.84 13.47
CA ILE A 27 13.74 -7.79 12.40
C ILE A 27 14.70 -7.18 11.37
N LYS A 28 14.57 -5.89 11.13
CA LYS A 28 15.41 -5.19 10.19
C LYS A 28 16.88 -5.14 10.64
N ASP A 29 17.14 -5.20 11.94
CA ASP A 29 18.51 -5.26 12.43
C ASP A 29 19.26 -6.49 11.94
N VAL A 30 18.56 -7.58 11.65
CA VAL A 30 19.16 -8.79 11.09
C VAL A 30 18.93 -8.93 9.59
N ASN A 31 18.06 -8.12 9.02
CA ASN A 31 17.77 -8.10 7.59
C ASN A 31 17.76 -6.64 7.11
N GLU A 32 18.93 -6.08 6.92
CA GLU A 32 19.11 -4.65 6.64
C GLU A 32 18.48 -4.20 5.33
N ASP A 33 18.32 -5.10 4.37
CA ASP A 33 17.77 -4.77 3.06
C ASP A 33 16.24 -4.81 3.03
N MET A 34 15.61 -5.08 4.17
CA MET A 34 14.15 -5.17 4.22
C MET A 34 13.50 -3.82 4.00
N GLN A 35 12.55 -3.79 3.08
CA GLN A 35 11.74 -2.60 2.79
C GLN A 35 10.38 -2.75 3.46
N ILE A 36 9.87 -1.67 4.01
CA ILE A 36 8.56 -1.64 4.66
C ILE A 36 7.67 -0.65 3.92
N CYS A 37 6.52 -1.11 3.46
CA CYS A 37 5.55 -0.26 2.77
C CYS A 37 4.22 -0.28 3.52
N ILE A 38 3.67 0.90 3.76
CA ILE A 38 2.33 1.04 4.33
C ILE A 38 1.38 1.34 3.19
N LEU A 39 0.34 0.53 3.05
CA LEU A 39 -0.69 0.70 2.04
C LEU A 39 -2.01 1.03 2.71
N MET A 40 -2.62 2.14 2.31
CA MET A 40 -3.96 2.50 2.76
C MET A 40 -4.98 1.69 1.97
N ASN A 41 -5.67 0.81 2.66
CA ASN A 41 -6.55 -0.17 2.05
C ASN A 41 -7.99 0.02 2.53
N LYS A 42 -8.94 -0.45 1.76
CA LYS A 42 -10.37 -0.39 2.07
C LYS A 42 -10.85 1.04 2.34
N ILE A 43 -10.35 1.97 1.57
CA ILE A 43 -10.78 3.36 1.68
C ILE A 43 -12.18 3.47 1.05
N SER A 44 -13.11 4.11 1.77
CA SER A 44 -14.45 4.33 1.24
C SER A 44 -14.37 5.19 -0.03
N THR A 45 -15.26 4.91 -0.97
CA THR A 45 -15.38 5.75 -2.17
C THR A 45 -16.06 7.08 -1.87
N ASN A 46 -16.51 7.28 -0.65
CA ASN A 46 -17.14 8.51 -0.21
C ASN A 46 -16.11 9.62 -0.06
N VAL A 47 -16.44 10.82 -0.56
CA VAL A 47 -15.52 11.95 -0.63
C VAL A 47 -15.22 12.64 0.71
N PHE A 48 -15.89 12.26 1.78
CA PHE A 48 -15.75 12.94 3.08
C PHE A 48 -14.56 12.45 3.92
N LEU A 49 -13.66 11.67 3.35
CA LEU A 49 -12.57 11.05 4.10
C LEU A 49 -11.22 11.72 3.96
N ASP A 50 -11.14 12.87 3.26
CA ASP A 50 -9.85 13.52 3.05
C ASP A 50 -9.16 13.88 4.35
N LYS A 51 -9.92 14.34 5.34
CA LYS A 51 -9.35 14.70 6.64
C LYS A 51 -8.84 13.47 7.38
N GLU A 52 -9.58 12.38 7.35
CA GLU A 52 -9.15 11.13 7.99
C GLU A 52 -7.87 10.59 7.36
N LEU A 53 -7.76 10.67 6.04
CA LEU A 53 -6.55 10.25 5.34
C LEU A 53 -5.37 11.13 5.73
N LEU A 54 -5.59 12.42 5.86
CA LEU A 54 -4.54 13.34 6.24
C LEU A 54 -4.06 13.07 7.66
N ASP A 55 -5.00 12.90 8.59
CA ASP A 55 -4.68 12.57 9.98
C ASP A 55 -3.92 11.25 10.08
N TYR A 56 -4.32 10.27 9.28
CA TYR A 56 -3.65 8.99 9.21
C TYR A 56 -2.21 9.13 8.74
N LYS A 57 -2.01 9.88 7.66
CA LYS A 57 -0.66 10.11 7.12
C LYS A 57 0.24 10.80 8.15
N GLU A 58 -0.30 11.78 8.86
CA GLU A 58 0.45 12.48 9.89
C GLU A 58 0.83 11.55 11.04
N GLY A 59 -0.11 10.68 11.46
CA GLY A 59 0.16 9.70 12.50
C GLY A 59 1.26 8.72 12.10
N VAL A 60 1.23 8.24 10.86
CA VAL A 60 2.27 7.33 10.36
C VAL A 60 3.62 8.03 10.32
N LYS A 61 3.66 9.29 9.88
CA LYS A 61 4.91 10.05 9.84
C LYS A 61 5.50 10.27 11.22
N GLU A 62 4.67 10.47 12.24
CA GLU A 62 5.15 10.59 13.61
C GLU A 62 5.78 9.29 14.10
N ILE A 63 5.15 8.17 13.80
CA ILE A 63 5.69 6.85 14.16
C ILE A 63 7.02 6.63 13.44
N GLN A 64 7.08 6.95 12.17
CA GLN A 64 8.31 6.85 11.39
C GLN A 64 9.44 7.64 12.05
N LYS A 65 9.13 8.84 12.47
CA LYS A 65 10.11 9.72 13.12
C LYS A 65 10.59 9.15 14.45
N LYS A 66 9.66 8.66 15.27
CA LYS A 66 10.00 8.08 16.57
C LYS A 66 10.87 6.84 16.47
N LEU A 67 10.64 6.02 15.44
CA LEU A 67 11.38 4.78 15.26
C LEU A 67 12.64 4.96 14.39
N GLY A 68 12.88 6.15 13.87
CA GLY A 68 14.05 6.43 13.05
C GLY A 68 14.04 5.74 11.70
N LEU A 69 12.86 5.43 11.19
CA LEU A 69 12.72 4.81 9.88
C LEU A 69 12.91 5.86 8.79
N LYS A 70 13.69 5.53 7.76
CA LYS A 70 14.06 6.51 6.73
C LYS A 70 13.81 5.96 5.32
N GLU A 71 14.90 5.68 4.60
CA GLU A 71 14.85 5.34 3.16
C GLU A 71 14.16 4.03 2.84
N ASP A 72 14.13 3.14 3.80
CA ASP A 72 13.55 1.81 3.65
C ASP A 72 12.10 1.72 4.12
N PHE A 73 11.52 2.86 4.50
CA PHE A 73 10.13 2.95 4.92
C PHE A 73 9.37 3.83 3.93
N HIS A 74 8.26 3.31 3.43
CA HIS A 74 7.47 3.98 2.41
C HIS A 74 6.00 4.01 2.80
N LEU A 75 5.46 5.22 2.96
CA LEU A 75 4.03 5.41 3.06
C LEU A 75 3.51 5.70 1.66
N LEU A 76 2.80 4.75 1.08
CA LEU A 76 2.33 4.89 -0.30
C LEU A 76 1.20 5.91 -0.37
N ASP A 77 1.25 6.78 -1.38
CA ASP A 77 0.22 7.80 -1.60
C ASP A 77 -1.02 7.23 -2.26
N LYS A 78 -0.84 6.26 -3.15
CA LYS A 78 -1.98 5.63 -3.80
C LYS A 78 -2.71 4.73 -2.83
N VAL A 79 -4.04 4.74 -2.90
CA VAL A 79 -4.88 3.99 -1.98
C VAL A 79 -5.68 2.96 -2.75
N LEU A 80 -6.06 1.88 -2.06
CA LEU A 80 -7.00 0.91 -2.62
C LEU A 80 -8.34 1.13 -1.94
N LYS A 81 -9.34 1.46 -2.73
CA LYS A 81 -10.67 1.72 -2.22
C LYS A 81 -11.45 0.42 -2.06
N GLU A 82 -12.45 0.45 -1.18
CA GLU A 82 -13.33 -0.69 -1.01
C GLU A 82 -14.28 -0.74 -2.20
N ARG A 83 -14.04 -1.69 -3.11
CA ARG A 83 -14.83 -1.84 -4.32
C ARG A 83 -15.34 -3.26 -4.44
N ILE A 84 -16.58 -3.38 -4.88
CA ILE A 84 -17.17 -4.71 -5.09
C ILE A 84 -16.44 -5.48 -6.20
N ALA A 85 -15.77 -4.77 -7.11
CA ALA A 85 -15.01 -5.40 -8.18
C ALA A 85 -13.94 -6.36 -7.67
N TYR A 86 -13.29 -6.03 -6.56
CA TYR A 86 -12.28 -6.92 -5.98
C TYR A 86 -12.89 -8.24 -5.53
N LYS A 87 -14.05 -8.17 -4.90
CA LYS A 87 -14.75 -9.38 -4.44
C LYS A 87 -15.25 -10.22 -5.61
N ARG A 88 -15.76 -9.57 -6.64
CA ARG A 88 -16.24 -10.25 -7.83
C ARG A 88 -15.12 -10.92 -8.61
N ALA A 89 -13.98 -10.24 -8.72
CA ALA A 89 -12.83 -10.83 -9.39
C ALA A 89 -12.40 -12.13 -8.71
N VAL A 90 -12.33 -12.11 -7.38
CA VAL A 90 -11.99 -13.32 -6.61
C VAL A 90 -12.99 -14.43 -6.86
N SER A 91 -14.29 -14.10 -6.87
CA SER A 91 -15.34 -15.09 -7.15
C SER A 91 -15.19 -15.75 -8.51
N GLU A 92 -14.64 -15.04 -9.48
CA GLU A 92 -14.45 -15.57 -10.83
C GLU A 92 -13.05 -16.16 -11.04
N GLY A 93 -12.23 -16.17 -9.99
CA GLY A 93 -10.88 -16.70 -10.08
C GLY A 93 -9.95 -15.83 -10.89
N LEU A 94 -10.22 -14.53 -10.95
CA LEU A 94 -9.43 -13.58 -11.75
C LEU A 94 -8.69 -12.60 -10.85
N GLY A 95 -7.51 -12.16 -11.30
CA GLY A 95 -6.87 -11.00 -10.71
C GLY A 95 -7.62 -9.75 -11.15
N ILE A 96 -7.48 -8.67 -10.38
CA ILE A 96 -8.22 -7.44 -10.67
C ILE A 96 -7.84 -6.85 -12.04
N VAL A 97 -6.63 -7.08 -12.50
CA VAL A 97 -6.19 -6.58 -13.81
C VAL A 97 -6.81 -7.37 -14.95
N GLU A 98 -7.32 -8.58 -14.67
CA GLU A 98 -7.99 -9.42 -15.64
C GLU A 98 -9.50 -9.20 -15.61
N PHE A 99 -10.01 -8.64 -14.54
CA PHE A 99 -11.44 -8.42 -14.35
C PHE A 99 -11.88 -7.18 -15.12
N ASN A 100 -13.09 -7.22 -15.68
CA ASN A 100 -13.59 -6.14 -16.52
C ASN A 100 -14.18 -5.00 -15.67
N ASP A 101 -13.32 -4.22 -15.03
CA ASP A 101 -13.70 -3.02 -14.31
C ASP A 101 -12.56 -2.00 -14.43
N ALA A 102 -12.78 -1.00 -15.28
CA ALA A 102 -11.74 -0.04 -15.63
C ALA A 102 -11.25 0.77 -14.42
N LYS A 103 -12.14 1.17 -13.53
CA LYS A 103 -11.76 1.99 -12.37
C LYS A 103 -10.89 1.21 -11.39
N ALA A 104 -11.28 -0.02 -11.09
CA ALA A 104 -10.53 -0.86 -10.18
C ALA A 104 -9.17 -1.23 -10.78
N LYS A 105 -9.14 -1.51 -12.07
CA LYS A 105 -7.91 -1.86 -12.75
C LYS A 105 -6.90 -0.71 -12.72
N VAL A 106 -7.34 0.49 -13.07
CA VAL A 106 -6.47 1.67 -13.06
C VAL A 106 -5.96 1.95 -11.66
N GLU A 107 -6.84 1.88 -10.67
CA GLU A 107 -6.46 2.09 -9.28
C GLU A 107 -5.37 1.13 -8.84
N PHE A 108 -5.54 -0.15 -9.14
CA PHE A 108 -4.54 -1.14 -8.76
C PHE A 108 -3.23 -0.96 -9.51
N GLU A 109 -3.29 -0.64 -10.80
CA GLU A 109 -2.09 -0.41 -11.60
C GLU A 109 -1.31 0.80 -11.10
N GLU A 110 -2.00 1.86 -10.69
CA GLU A 110 -1.34 3.04 -10.12
C GLU A 110 -0.67 2.72 -8.79
N PHE A 111 -1.34 1.96 -7.94
CA PHE A 111 -0.74 1.49 -6.69
C PHE A 111 0.51 0.66 -6.98
N PHE A 112 0.40 -0.29 -7.89
CA PHE A 112 1.52 -1.18 -8.18
C PHE A 112 2.71 -0.41 -8.76
N ALA A 113 2.47 0.57 -9.60
CA ALA A 113 3.52 1.39 -10.17
C ALA A 113 4.27 2.16 -9.07
N GLU A 114 3.54 2.75 -8.14
CA GLU A 114 4.17 3.47 -7.02
C GLU A 114 4.96 2.51 -6.13
N PHE A 115 4.36 1.37 -5.80
CA PHE A 115 5.03 0.36 -4.98
C PHE A 115 6.32 -0.13 -5.63
N ALA A 116 6.26 -0.50 -6.90
CA ALA A 116 7.42 -1.04 -7.59
C ALA A 116 8.55 -0.01 -7.66
N LYS A 117 8.21 1.25 -7.87
CA LYS A 117 9.21 2.32 -7.88
C LYS A 117 9.83 2.51 -6.51
N ALA A 118 9.01 2.47 -5.45
CA ALA A 118 9.49 2.68 -4.09
C ALA A 118 10.51 1.62 -3.68
N VAL A 119 10.31 0.37 -4.08
CA VAL A 119 11.20 -0.72 -3.69
C VAL A 119 12.14 -1.17 -4.80
N ASN A 120 12.22 -0.39 -5.88
CA ASN A 120 13.09 -0.68 -7.03
C ASN A 120 12.82 -2.03 -7.67
N LEU A 121 11.56 -2.40 -7.73
CA LEU A 121 11.14 -3.64 -8.38
C LEU A 121 11.07 -3.43 -9.89
N PRO A 122 11.72 -4.29 -10.70
CA PRO A 122 11.58 -4.16 -12.15
C PRO A 122 10.16 -4.51 -12.58
N ILE A 123 9.56 -3.62 -13.40
CA ILE A 123 8.22 -3.81 -13.91
C ILE A 123 8.26 -4.03 -15.40
N GLN A 124 7.54 -5.06 -15.87
CA GLN A 124 7.24 -5.17 -17.29
C GLN A 124 5.98 -4.37 -17.55
N THR A 125 6.12 -3.30 -18.30
CA THR A 125 4.97 -2.48 -18.66
C THR A 125 4.21 -3.13 -19.79
N SER A 126 2.94 -2.76 -19.94
CA SER A 126 2.15 -3.21 -21.08
C SER A 126 2.75 -2.76 -22.40
N ASN A 127 3.50 -1.65 -22.42
CA ASN A 127 4.19 -1.17 -23.61
C ASN A 127 5.25 -2.16 -24.07
N SER A 128 6.01 -2.73 -23.15
CA SER A 128 7.01 -3.73 -23.49
C SER A 128 6.36 -4.97 -24.13
N LYS A 129 5.21 -5.34 -23.65
CA LYS A 129 4.47 -6.47 -24.20
C LYS A 129 3.88 -6.18 -25.57
N LYS A 130 3.43 -4.94 -25.78
CA LYS A 130 2.80 -4.53 -27.04
C LYS A 130 3.78 -4.40 -28.18
N LYS A 131 5.03 -4.24 -27.90
CA LYS A 131 6.08 -4.06 -28.90
C LYS A 131 6.49 -5.36 -29.59
N LYS A 132 5.89 -6.42 -29.25
CA LYS A 132 6.18 -7.71 -29.85
C LYS A 132 5.66 -7.82 -31.26
#